data_2bd42b2bfc1544800f051328926c185e
#
_entry.id   2bd42b2bfc1544800f051328926c185e
#
_cell.length_a   1.000
_cell.length_b   1.000
_cell.length_c   1.000
_cell.angle_alpha   90.00
_cell.angle_beta   90.00
_cell.angle_gamma   90.00
#
_symmetry.space_group_name_H-M   'P 1'
#
loop_
_entity.id
_entity.type
_entity.pdbx_description
1 polymer ?
#
loop_
_entity_poly.entity_id
_entity_poly.type
_entity_poly.pdbx_seq_one_letter_code
_entity_poly.pdbx_strand_id
1 'polypeptide(L)'
;MGIGLTGSKAQALGPLAFLHEVKQANASKKLHQAAEERIRFHGAAIHSKKTDCSKYPDREEGFPRRETMRSEDLMALYRSCQLCPRRCGANRLEGERGYCREGAEMRVALVEPHFGEEPPFTGTRGSGTVFFSGCSLKCRYCQNYQISMDGLGRHWSVEELCVKILELKERAGIHNVNFVTPDHFFPHTVLVVSRLRESGFQEPVIYNLSGYQAKESLALIEPCADIYLPDFKYGDSALAEEFSRAADYPQVALEAISEMVRQKGFLEPWPDPADQTEPFPETARRGVLVRHLVLPGHIPNSMKALTMLRAEFGRDLPLSLMSQYCPPKLGLPGELSRPLKNEEFLAVLEYAMDLGFRRILYQPLDPEPSWEHEKPFLPDFTRERPFPGNVRSRAQR
;
A
#
# COMPACT_ATOMS: atom_id res chain seq x y z
N MET A 1 -33.99 17.95 12.42
CA MET A 1 -32.80 18.38 13.16
C MET A 1 -31.75 17.29 12.94
N GLY A 2 -30.88 17.50 11.95
CA GLY A 2 -29.82 16.56 11.61
C GLY A 2 -28.63 16.77 12.52
N ILE A 3 -28.22 15.73 13.20
CA ILE A 3 -26.96 15.72 13.97
C ILE A 3 -25.85 15.40 12.94
N GLY A 4 -25.18 16.44 12.45
CA GLY A 4 -23.99 16.31 11.64
C GLY A 4 -22.81 15.83 12.50
N LEU A 5 -22.46 14.56 12.39
CA LEU A 5 -21.20 14.07 12.90
C LEU A 5 -20.10 14.47 11.91
N THR A 6 -19.28 15.43 12.29
CA THR A 6 -18.09 15.82 11.53
C THR A 6 -17.07 14.69 11.54
N GLY A 7 -16.39 14.46 10.42
CA GLY A 7 -15.52 13.29 10.14
C GLY A 7 -14.41 12.95 11.14
N SER A 8 -14.17 13.78 12.18
CA SER A 8 -13.20 13.49 13.24
C SER A 8 -13.70 12.52 14.33
N LYS A 9 -15.02 12.29 14.44
CA LYS A 9 -15.57 11.37 15.45
C LYS A 9 -15.66 9.91 15.02
N ALA A 10 -15.69 9.65 13.72
CA ALA A 10 -15.81 8.28 13.21
C ALA A 10 -14.49 7.46 13.32
N GLN A 11 -13.36 8.13 13.42
CA GLN A 11 -12.05 7.47 13.61
C GLN A 11 -11.77 7.11 15.09
N ALA A 12 -12.46 7.73 16.04
CA ALA A 12 -12.28 7.53 17.48
C ALA A 12 -12.99 6.27 18.03
N LEU A 13 -13.88 5.64 17.24
CA LEU A 13 -14.56 4.41 17.66
C LEU A 13 -13.76 3.20 17.16
N GLY A 14 -13.39 2.30 18.06
CA GLY A 14 -12.82 1.02 17.65
C GLY A 14 -13.78 0.27 16.72
N PRO A 15 -13.29 -0.68 15.88
CA PRO A 15 -14.09 -1.35 14.84
C PRO A 15 -15.43 -1.92 15.35
N LEU A 16 -15.46 -2.45 16.57
CA LEU A 16 -16.68 -2.99 17.20
C LEU A 16 -17.70 -1.92 17.57
N ALA A 17 -17.26 -0.76 18.06
CA ALA A 17 -18.15 0.34 18.43
C ALA A 17 -18.75 0.99 17.18
N PHE A 18 -17.96 1.15 16.12
CA PHE A 18 -18.42 1.64 14.82
C PHE A 18 -19.47 0.71 14.20
N LEU A 19 -19.21 -0.62 14.19
CA LEU A 19 -20.19 -1.60 13.71
C LEU A 19 -21.46 -1.62 14.54
N HIS A 20 -21.36 -1.40 15.86
CA HIS A 20 -22.54 -1.35 16.73
C HIS A 20 -23.43 -0.12 16.41
N GLU A 21 -22.83 1.04 16.18
CA GLU A 21 -23.55 2.24 15.74
C GLU A 21 -24.17 2.07 14.34
N VAL A 22 -23.43 1.48 13.40
CA VAL A 22 -23.93 1.20 12.03
C VAL A 22 -25.06 0.15 12.08
N LYS A 23 -24.96 -0.91 12.90
CA LYS A 23 -26.02 -1.91 13.09
C LYS A 23 -27.29 -1.29 13.71
N GLN A 24 -27.14 -0.33 14.63
CA GLN A 24 -28.29 0.41 15.16
C GLN A 24 -28.92 1.34 14.12
N ALA A 25 -28.12 1.96 13.24
CA ALA A 25 -28.62 2.84 12.17
C ALA A 25 -29.26 2.06 11.01
N ASN A 26 -28.79 0.83 10.71
CA ASN A 26 -29.23 0.00 9.59
C ASN A 26 -30.14 -1.17 10.01
N ALA A 27 -30.87 -1.09 11.11
CA ALA A 27 -31.78 -2.13 11.61
C ALA A 27 -32.93 -2.51 10.63
N SER A 28 -32.60 -2.86 9.39
CA SER A 28 -33.51 -3.51 8.46
C SER A 28 -33.07 -4.96 8.24
N LYS A 29 -33.89 -5.87 8.76
CA LYS A 29 -33.75 -7.33 8.83
C LYS A 29 -33.54 -8.09 7.53
N LYS A 30 -33.28 -7.45 6.38
CA LYS A 30 -33.19 -8.11 5.07
C LYS A 30 -31.78 -8.51 4.62
N LEU A 31 -30.73 -7.99 5.24
CA LEU A 31 -29.35 -8.30 4.82
C LEU A 31 -28.78 -9.59 5.45
N HIS A 32 -29.27 -9.97 6.60
CA HIS A 32 -28.78 -11.19 7.30
C HIS A 32 -29.16 -12.49 6.56
N GLN A 33 -30.33 -12.55 5.96
CA GLN A 33 -30.81 -13.75 5.24
C GLN A 33 -30.11 -13.98 3.89
N ALA A 34 -29.68 -12.95 3.21
CA ALA A 34 -28.99 -13.07 1.91
C ALA A 34 -27.51 -13.51 2.04
N ALA A 35 -26.87 -13.26 3.19
CA ALA A 35 -25.50 -13.69 3.45
C ALA A 35 -25.40 -15.18 3.82
N GLU A 36 -26.38 -15.71 4.57
CA GLU A 36 -26.37 -17.10 4.99
C GLU A 36 -26.63 -18.10 3.86
N GLU A 37 -27.41 -17.75 2.84
CA GLU A 37 -27.72 -18.64 1.71
C GLU A 37 -26.60 -18.80 0.67
N ARG A 38 -25.57 -17.92 0.67
CA ARG A 38 -24.46 -17.97 -0.29
C ARG A 38 -23.17 -18.60 0.21
N ILE A 39 -23.06 -18.96 1.50
CA ILE A 39 -21.85 -19.55 2.09
C ILE A 39 -21.98 -21.08 2.20
N ARG A 40 -22.35 -21.76 1.10
CA ARG A 40 -22.02 -23.18 0.95
C ARG A 40 -20.90 -23.35 -0.03
N PHE A 41 -19.68 -23.10 0.40
CA PHE A 41 -18.49 -23.45 -0.36
C PHE A 41 -17.85 -24.74 0.17
N HIS A 42 -17.59 -25.65 -0.77
CA HIS A 42 -16.93 -26.93 -0.57
C HIS A 42 -15.56 -26.74 0.09
N GLY A 43 -15.38 -27.34 1.26
CA GLY A 43 -14.10 -27.40 1.95
C GLY A 43 -13.12 -28.30 1.21
N ALA A 44 -12.16 -27.70 0.54
CA ALA A 44 -10.93 -28.38 0.21
C ALA A 44 -9.96 -28.22 1.39
N ALA A 45 -9.59 -29.32 2.02
CA ALA A 45 -8.68 -29.34 3.14
C ALA A 45 -7.29 -28.87 2.69
N ILE A 46 -6.95 -27.62 3.02
CA ILE A 46 -5.59 -27.13 2.92
C ILE A 46 -4.85 -27.52 4.19
N HIS A 47 -3.84 -28.37 4.07
CA HIS A 47 -2.97 -28.74 5.19
C HIS A 47 -2.23 -27.49 5.67
N SER A 48 -2.66 -26.94 6.80
CA SER A 48 -2.00 -25.81 7.46
C SER A 48 -0.70 -26.26 8.11
N LYS A 49 0.43 -25.84 7.55
CA LYS A 49 1.66 -25.75 8.35
C LYS A 49 1.50 -24.51 9.25
N LYS A 50 1.35 -24.74 10.56
CA LYS A 50 1.36 -23.69 11.58
C LYS A 50 2.68 -22.92 11.46
N THR A 51 2.61 -21.67 11.02
CA THR A 51 3.72 -20.74 11.13
C THR A 51 3.76 -20.25 12.58
N ASP A 52 4.67 -20.81 13.34
CA ASP A 52 4.94 -20.44 14.72
C ASP A 52 5.79 -19.17 14.72
N CYS A 53 5.27 -18.06 15.22
CA CYS A 53 5.99 -16.78 15.34
C CYS A 53 7.23 -16.89 16.24
N SER A 54 7.36 -17.93 17.08
CA SER A 54 8.57 -18.22 17.85
C SER A 54 9.79 -18.57 16.97
N LYS A 55 9.58 -18.78 15.66
CA LYS A 55 10.65 -19.08 14.70
C LYS A 55 11.38 -17.85 14.16
N TYR A 56 10.98 -16.65 14.55
CA TYR A 56 11.67 -15.40 14.18
C TYR A 56 12.31 -14.79 15.43
N PRO A 57 13.52 -15.25 15.84
CA PRO A 57 14.18 -14.69 17.00
C PRO A 57 14.53 -13.22 16.77
N ASP A 58 14.32 -12.42 17.81
CA ASP A 58 14.86 -11.06 17.90
C ASP A 58 16.35 -11.11 17.58
N ARG A 59 16.76 -10.47 16.50
CA ARG A 59 18.16 -10.40 16.14
C ARG A 59 18.85 -9.36 17.00
N GLU A 60 19.67 -9.83 17.90
CA GLU A 60 20.63 -9.02 18.66
C GLU A 60 21.54 -8.19 17.73
N GLU A 61 21.90 -7.00 18.21
CA GLU A 61 22.88 -6.08 17.63
C GLU A 61 24.17 -6.82 17.28
N GLY A 62 24.53 -6.89 16.00
CA GLY A 62 25.81 -7.48 15.61
C GLY A 62 25.90 -8.13 14.23
N PHE A 63 25.10 -7.68 13.24
CA PHE A 63 25.31 -8.14 11.88
C PHE A 63 26.52 -7.44 11.24
N PRO A 64 27.44 -8.21 10.59
CA PRO A 64 28.46 -7.63 9.76
C PRO A 64 27.75 -6.80 8.66
N ARG A 65 28.22 -5.56 8.44
CA ARG A 65 27.80 -4.75 7.30
C ARG A 65 27.99 -5.60 6.04
N ARG A 66 26.89 -6.06 5.41
CA ARG A 66 26.99 -6.64 4.08
C ARG A 66 27.64 -5.57 3.21
N GLU A 67 28.70 -5.94 2.48
CA GLU A 67 29.33 -5.06 1.52
C GLU A 67 28.26 -4.40 0.67
N THR A 68 28.20 -3.06 0.72
CA THR A 68 27.30 -2.29 -0.12
C THR A 68 27.68 -2.56 -1.57
N MET A 69 26.76 -3.09 -2.35
CA MET A 69 26.98 -3.31 -3.79
C MET A 69 27.45 -1.98 -4.40
N ARG A 70 28.48 -2.04 -5.25
CA ARG A 70 28.96 -0.86 -5.97
C ARG A 70 27.86 -0.35 -6.91
N SER A 71 27.84 0.95 -7.16
CA SER A 71 26.84 1.57 -8.06
C SER A 71 26.82 0.92 -9.45
N GLU A 72 27.97 0.52 -9.96
CA GLU A 72 28.11 -0.18 -11.25
C GLU A 72 27.41 -1.53 -11.24
N ASP A 73 27.54 -2.31 -10.15
CA ASP A 73 26.91 -3.62 -10.01
C ASP A 73 25.37 -3.50 -9.89
N LEU A 74 24.90 -2.47 -9.19
CA LEU A 74 23.47 -2.13 -9.11
C LEU A 74 22.90 -1.77 -10.49
N MET A 75 23.59 -0.91 -11.23
CA MET A 75 23.14 -0.51 -12.57
C MET A 75 23.22 -1.66 -13.59
N ALA A 76 24.16 -2.61 -13.41
CA ALA A 76 24.27 -3.78 -14.26
C ALA A 76 23.01 -4.67 -14.23
N LEU A 77 22.18 -4.60 -13.19
CA LEU A 77 20.89 -5.31 -13.12
C LEU A 77 19.91 -4.88 -14.23
N TYR A 78 20.16 -3.74 -14.86
CA TYR A 78 19.36 -3.27 -16.00
C TYR A 78 19.76 -3.89 -17.36
N ARG A 79 20.90 -4.59 -17.47
CA ARG A 79 21.34 -5.22 -18.74
C ARG A 79 20.43 -6.35 -19.18
N SER A 80 19.87 -7.09 -18.24
CA SER A 80 18.86 -8.12 -18.48
C SER A 80 17.87 -8.08 -17.33
N CYS A 81 16.89 -7.19 -17.44
CA CYS A 81 16.04 -6.79 -16.33
C CYS A 81 15.16 -7.94 -15.79
N GLN A 82 15.43 -8.34 -14.55
CA GLN A 82 14.65 -9.33 -13.79
C GLN A 82 14.17 -8.79 -12.43
N LEU A 83 14.07 -7.46 -12.29
CA LEU A 83 13.73 -6.79 -11.04
C LEU A 83 12.31 -7.05 -10.53
N CYS A 84 11.43 -7.59 -11.34
CA CYS A 84 10.05 -7.92 -10.95
C CYS A 84 9.66 -9.28 -11.53
N PRO A 85 8.54 -9.89 -11.08
CA PRO A 85 8.09 -11.20 -11.57
C PRO A 85 7.81 -11.27 -13.07
N ARG A 86 7.69 -10.12 -13.76
CA ARG A 86 7.60 -10.08 -15.24
C ARG A 86 8.85 -10.59 -15.94
N ARG A 87 10.02 -10.50 -15.31
CA ARG A 87 11.32 -11.00 -15.80
C ARG A 87 11.49 -10.76 -17.30
N CYS A 88 11.21 -9.52 -17.76
CA CYS A 88 11.10 -9.17 -19.17
C CYS A 88 12.44 -9.24 -19.94
N GLY A 89 13.57 -9.30 -19.25
CA GLY A 89 14.90 -9.42 -19.85
C GLY A 89 15.40 -8.20 -20.63
N ALA A 90 14.66 -7.10 -20.65
CA ALA A 90 15.02 -5.89 -21.42
C ALA A 90 16.41 -5.37 -21.02
N ASN A 91 17.24 -5.04 -22.01
CA ASN A 91 18.50 -4.33 -21.82
C ASN A 91 18.22 -2.81 -21.73
N ARG A 92 17.85 -2.39 -20.51
CA ARG A 92 17.45 -1.01 -20.26
C ARG A 92 18.61 -0.01 -20.38
N LEU A 93 19.86 -0.48 -20.25
CA LEU A 93 21.05 0.36 -20.44
C LEU A 93 21.26 0.77 -21.92
N GLU A 94 20.78 -0.04 -22.85
CA GLU A 94 20.82 0.24 -24.29
C GLU A 94 19.53 0.82 -24.85
N GLY A 95 18.66 1.38 -23.95
CA GLY A 95 17.45 2.09 -24.33
C GLY A 95 16.21 1.19 -24.51
N GLU A 96 16.31 -0.15 -24.31
CA GLU A 96 15.12 -0.99 -24.30
C GLU A 96 14.24 -0.66 -23.12
N ARG A 97 12.93 -0.77 -23.33
CA ARG A 97 11.94 -0.57 -22.28
C ARG A 97 11.32 -1.87 -21.87
N GLY A 98 11.30 -2.16 -20.57
CA GLY A 98 10.65 -3.33 -20.00
C GLY A 98 9.12 -3.28 -20.06
N TYR A 99 8.48 -4.29 -19.48
CA TYR A 99 7.02 -4.32 -19.32
C TYR A 99 6.49 -3.06 -18.62
N CYS A 100 7.23 -2.52 -17.64
CA CYS A 100 6.94 -1.27 -16.93
C CYS A 100 6.95 -0.03 -17.84
N ARG A 101 7.46 -0.10 -19.06
CA ARG A 101 7.71 0.97 -20.05
C ARG A 101 8.84 1.93 -19.66
N GLU A 102 9.69 1.57 -18.70
CA GLU A 102 10.81 2.38 -18.26
C GLU A 102 12.14 1.88 -18.81
N GLY A 103 13.04 2.84 -19.12
CA GLY A 103 14.44 2.64 -19.42
C GLY A 103 15.30 2.60 -18.14
N ALA A 104 16.63 2.77 -18.29
CA ALA A 104 17.54 2.79 -17.16
C ALA A 104 17.49 4.10 -16.36
N GLU A 105 17.08 5.21 -16.95
CA GLU A 105 16.97 6.49 -16.26
C GLU A 105 15.76 6.52 -15.34
N MET A 106 15.98 6.90 -14.08
CA MET A 106 14.92 7.00 -13.07
C MET A 106 13.94 8.10 -13.41
N ARG A 107 12.64 7.77 -13.54
CA ARG A 107 11.58 8.74 -13.78
C ARG A 107 10.69 8.90 -12.58
N VAL A 108 10.53 10.15 -12.13
CA VAL A 108 9.72 10.54 -10.97
C VAL A 108 8.69 11.58 -11.40
N ALA A 109 7.46 11.38 -11.01
CA ALA A 109 6.36 12.29 -11.33
C ALA A 109 6.18 13.38 -10.27
N LEU A 110 6.39 13.05 -9.00
CA LEU A 110 6.12 13.98 -7.90
C LEU A 110 6.98 13.66 -6.69
N VAL A 111 7.43 14.69 -5.99
CA VAL A 111 8.11 14.60 -4.68
C VAL A 111 7.55 15.70 -3.79
N GLU A 112 6.67 15.32 -2.81
CA GLU A 112 6.04 16.29 -1.91
C GLU A 112 5.66 15.65 -0.55
N PRO A 113 5.39 16.46 0.49
CA PRO A 113 4.75 15.96 1.71
C PRO A 113 3.32 15.50 1.39
N HIS A 114 3.00 14.26 1.73
CA HIS A 114 1.67 13.68 1.54
C HIS A 114 0.99 13.39 2.88
N PHE A 115 -0.29 13.77 3.00
CA PHE A 115 -1.08 13.64 4.23
C PHE A 115 -2.21 12.60 4.11
N GLY A 116 -2.26 11.86 3.02
CA GLY A 116 -3.28 10.86 2.74
C GLY A 116 -2.84 9.40 3.00
N GLU A 117 -1.66 9.18 3.59
CA GLU A 117 -1.25 7.84 4.01
C GLU A 117 -1.93 7.46 5.33
N GLU A 118 -1.79 6.20 5.76
CA GLU A 118 -2.29 5.77 7.06
C GLU A 118 -1.69 6.58 8.20
N PRO A 119 -2.45 6.77 9.30
CA PRO A 119 -2.02 7.58 10.45
C PRO A 119 -0.61 7.27 10.98
N PRO A 120 -0.16 5.97 11.05
CA PRO A 120 1.20 5.64 11.49
C PRO A 120 2.31 6.21 10.59
N PHE A 121 2.01 6.58 9.37
CA PHE A 121 2.98 7.13 8.41
C PHE A 121 2.85 8.63 8.25
N THR A 122 1.62 9.13 8.19
CA THR A 122 1.32 10.55 8.01
C THR A 122 1.72 11.39 9.22
N GLY A 123 1.37 10.92 10.43
CA GLY A 123 1.57 11.70 11.65
C GLY A 123 1.07 13.14 11.51
N THR A 124 1.77 14.09 12.13
CA THR A 124 1.40 15.52 12.10
C THR A 124 2.06 16.33 10.97
N ARG A 125 3.11 15.79 10.34
CA ARG A 125 3.95 16.52 9.37
C ARG A 125 3.95 15.91 7.98
N GLY A 126 3.23 14.79 7.79
CA GLY A 126 3.12 14.09 6.52
C GLY A 126 4.28 13.16 6.22
N SER A 127 4.07 12.32 5.21
CA SER A 127 5.04 11.42 4.61
C SER A 127 5.72 12.10 3.43
N GLY A 128 7.04 12.09 3.33
CA GLY A 128 7.79 12.60 2.18
C GLY A 128 7.68 11.64 1.00
N THR A 129 6.65 11.80 0.18
CA THR A 129 6.27 10.80 -0.81
C THR A 129 6.90 11.07 -2.17
N VAL A 130 7.52 10.02 -2.74
CA VAL A 130 8.14 10.01 -4.07
C VAL A 130 7.34 9.08 -4.96
N PHE A 131 6.65 9.64 -5.96
CA PHE A 131 5.85 8.88 -6.93
C PHE A 131 6.69 8.57 -8.18
N PHE A 132 7.00 7.29 -8.37
CA PHE A 132 7.73 6.83 -9.55
C PHE A 132 6.78 6.63 -10.73
N SER A 133 7.27 6.91 -11.95
CA SER A 133 6.53 6.63 -13.19
C SER A 133 6.79 5.19 -13.65
N GLY A 134 5.84 4.64 -14.41
CA GLY A 134 5.86 3.23 -14.82
C GLY A 134 5.32 2.30 -13.73
N CYS A 135 5.03 1.04 -14.09
CA CYS A 135 4.55 0.03 -13.15
C CYS A 135 4.70 -1.37 -13.73
N SER A 136 5.14 -2.32 -12.91
CA SER A 136 5.24 -3.74 -13.26
C SER A 136 3.89 -4.46 -13.34
N LEU A 137 2.82 -3.91 -12.71
CA LEU A 137 1.51 -4.54 -12.63
C LEU A 137 0.47 -3.94 -13.60
N LYS A 138 0.39 -2.61 -13.73
CA LYS A 138 -0.52 -1.89 -14.66
C LYS A 138 -1.99 -2.27 -14.51
N CYS A 139 -2.51 -2.20 -13.29
CA CYS A 139 -3.92 -2.50 -13.02
C CYS A 139 -4.86 -1.59 -13.83
N ARG A 140 -5.92 -2.15 -14.44
CA ARG A 140 -6.92 -1.41 -15.25
C ARG A 140 -7.61 -0.29 -14.47
N TYR A 141 -7.72 -0.44 -13.16
CA TYR A 141 -8.34 0.50 -12.22
C TYR A 141 -7.32 1.37 -11.46
N CYS A 142 -6.10 1.50 -11.96
CA CYS A 142 -5.06 2.28 -11.27
C CYS A 142 -5.44 3.75 -11.14
N GLN A 143 -5.55 4.24 -9.89
CA GLN A 143 -5.84 5.65 -9.61
C GLN A 143 -4.68 6.56 -10.07
N ASN A 144 -3.45 6.02 -10.05
CA ASN A 144 -2.25 6.70 -10.54
C ASN A 144 -1.93 6.39 -12.01
N TYR A 145 -2.94 6.14 -12.86
CA TYR A 145 -2.73 5.69 -14.25
C TYR A 145 -1.92 6.67 -15.09
N GLN A 146 -2.04 7.97 -14.83
CA GLN A 146 -1.29 9.02 -15.54
C GLN A 146 0.22 8.83 -15.44
N ILE A 147 0.72 8.38 -14.28
CA ILE A 147 2.14 8.10 -14.07
C ILE A 147 2.51 6.65 -14.36
N SER A 148 1.66 5.70 -13.97
CA SER A 148 1.95 4.27 -14.09
C SER A 148 1.78 3.70 -15.50
N MET A 149 0.91 4.30 -16.33
CA MET A 149 0.61 3.86 -17.70
C MET A 149 0.91 4.92 -18.75
N ASP A 150 0.52 6.19 -18.52
CA ASP A 150 0.72 7.26 -19.50
C ASP A 150 2.14 7.84 -19.38
N GLY A 151 2.86 7.54 -18.27
CA GLY A 151 4.27 7.85 -18.10
C GLY A 151 4.56 9.33 -17.86
N LEU A 152 3.62 10.08 -17.24
CA LEU A 152 3.92 11.43 -16.77
C LEU A 152 5.05 11.38 -15.74
N GLY A 153 5.89 12.42 -15.77
CA GLY A 153 7.06 12.55 -14.91
C GLY A 153 8.30 12.91 -15.72
N ARG A 154 9.35 13.31 -15.04
CA ARG A 154 10.65 13.63 -15.64
C ARG A 154 11.75 12.72 -15.13
N HIS A 155 12.87 12.69 -15.82
CA HIS A 155 14.06 11.98 -15.36
C HIS A 155 14.70 12.78 -14.21
N TRP A 156 15.18 12.05 -13.23
CA TRP A 156 15.89 12.56 -12.06
C TRP A 156 17.20 11.79 -11.88
N SER A 157 18.27 12.47 -11.53
CA SER A 157 19.46 11.82 -11.00
C SER A 157 19.25 11.40 -9.53
N VAL A 158 20.11 10.53 -9.03
CA VAL A 158 20.14 10.16 -7.61
C VAL A 158 20.37 11.40 -6.74
N GLU A 159 21.28 12.24 -7.14
CA GLU A 159 21.67 13.46 -6.43
C GLU A 159 20.49 14.46 -6.35
N GLU A 160 19.82 14.74 -7.49
CA GLU A 160 18.64 15.62 -7.50
C GLU A 160 17.54 15.13 -6.56
N LEU A 161 17.28 13.81 -6.54
CA LEU A 161 16.26 13.24 -5.66
C LEU A 161 16.66 13.33 -4.19
N CYS A 162 17.92 13.07 -3.86
CA CYS A 162 18.43 13.21 -2.50
C CYS A 162 18.29 14.66 -2.00
N VAL A 163 18.73 15.64 -2.79
CA VAL A 163 18.59 17.07 -2.45
C VAL A 163 17.13 17.41 -2.18
N LYS A 164 16.22 16.93 -3.04
CA LYS A 164 14.79 17.22 -2.89
C LYS A 164 14.20 16.61 -1.62
N ILE A 165 14.58 15.39 -1.26
CA ILE A 165 14.13 14.73 -0.03
C ILE A 165 14.67 15.46 1.21
N LEU A 166 15.92 15.88 1.20
CA LEU A 166 16.52 16.65 2.29
C LEU A 166 15.84 18.02 2.45
N GLU A 167 15.51 18.72 1.36
CA GLU A 167 14.69 19.94 1.40
C GLU A 167 13.31 19.70 2.04
N LEU A 168 12.64 18.60 1.72
CA LEU A 168 11.35 18.26 2.35
C LEU A 168 11.51 18.03 3.85
N LYS A 169 12.59 17.35 4.26
CA LYS A 169 12.89 17.16 5.67
C LYS A 169 13.12 18.48 6.39
N GLU A 170 13.90 19.36 5.81
CA GLU A 170 14.21 20.67 6.41
C GLU A 170 12.97 21.57 6.49
N ARG A 171 12.19 21.69 5.41
CA ARG A 171 11.07 22.64 5.30
C ARG A 171 9.79 22.13 5.96
N ALA A 172 9.47 20.84 5.80
CA ALA A 172 8.22 20.25 6.26
C ALA A 172 8.38 19.36 7.50
N GLY A 173 9.62 18.92 7.80
CA GLY A 173 9.90 18.03 8.91
C GLY A 173 9.25 16.66 8.74
N ILE A 174 9.15 16.15 7.50
CA ILE A 174 8.51 14.87 7.18
C ILE A 174 8.94 13.75 8.14
N HIS A 175 8.01 12.85 8.46
CA HIS A 175 8.27 11.75 9.40
C HIS A 175 9.03 10.58 8.79
N ASN A 176 8.98 10.42 7.48
CA ASN A 176 9.59 9.34 6.72
C ASN A 176 9.75 9.77 5.25
N VAL A 177 10.47 8.97 4.48
CA VAL A 177 10.41 9.00 3.01
C VAL A 177 9.67 7.77 2.52
N ASN A 178 8.74 7.94 1.58
CA ASN A 178 7.86 6.91 1.08
C ASN A 178 7.99 6.78 -0.45
N PHE A 179 8.58 5.69 -0.89
CA PHE A 179 8.76 5.36 -2.30
C PHE A 179 7.55 4.60 -2.84
N VAL A 180 6.74 5.26 -3.68
CA VAL A 180 5.52 4.67 -4.26
C VAL A 180 5.81 4.03 -5.60
N THR A 181 5.60 2.71 -5.68
CA THR A 181 5.82 1.87 -6.87
C THR A 181 7.27 1.96 -7.41
N PRO A 182 8.28 1.77 -6.57
CA PRO A 182 9.69 1.90 -6.96
C PRO A 182 10.28 0.64 -7.59
N ASP A 183 9.52 -0.44 -7.74
CA ASP A 183 9.99 -1.82 -8.03
C ASP A 183 11.00 -1.89 -9.16
N HIS A 184 10.70 -1.22 -10.25
CA HIS A 184 11.50 -1.21 -11.47
C HIS A 184 12.70 -0.25 -11.40
N PHE A 185 12.84 0.50 -10.29
CA PHE A 185 13.96 1.38 -9.98
C PHE A 185 14.65 1.04 -8.64
N PHE A 186 14.52 -0.18 -8.13
CA PHE A 186 15.20 -0.61 -6.91
C PHE A 186 16.71 -0.32 -6.90
N PRO A 187 17.49 -0.52 -7.99
CA PRO A 187 18.89 -0.11 -8.02
C PRO A 187 19.08 1.38 -7.68
N HIS A 188 18.24 2.25 -8.21
CA HIS A 188 18.30 3.69 -7.91
C HIS A 188 17.88 4.00 -6.47
N THR A 189 16.81 3.35 -5.95
CA THR A 189 16.38 3.62 -4.58
C THR A 189 17.43 3.17 -3.55
N VAL A 190 18.19 2.11 -3.82
CA VAL A 190 19.34 1.71 -3.00
C VAL A 190 20.39 2.82 -2.98
N LEU A 191 20.73 3.39 -4.13
CA LEU A 191 21.69 4.49 -4.21
C LEU A 191 21.18 5.75 -3.49
N VAL A 192 19.90 6.09 -3.69
CA VAL A 192 19.27 7.24 -3.01
C VAL A 192 19.33 7.08 -1.49
N VAL A 193 18.92 5.91 -0.97
CA VAL A 193 18.94 5.68 0.48
C VAL A 193 20.36 5.70 1.03
N SER A 194 21.33 5.10 0.32
CA SER A 194 22.74 5.17 0.73
C SER A 194 23.22 6.61 0.88
N ARG A 195 22.96 7.45 -0.13
CA ARG A 195 23.32 8.87 -0.11
C ARG A 195 22.61 9.67 0.97
N LEU A 196 21.32 9.39 1.21
CA LEU A 196 20.56 10.02 2.29
C LEU A 196 21.17 9.67 3.67
N ARG A 197 21.52 8.40 3.89
CA ARG A 197 22.16 7.94 5.14
C ARG A 197 23.55 8.56 5.35
N GLU A 198 24.35 8.66 4.28
CA GLU A 198 25.65 9.37 4.30
C GLU A 198 25.48 10.84 4.66
N SER A 199 24.37 11.47 4.26
CA SER A 199 24.01 12.87 4.59
C SER A 199 23.38 13.04 5.97
N GLY A 200 23.29 11.97 6.78
CA GLY A 200 22.74 12.02 8.14
C GLY A 200 21.21 11.92 8.22
N PHE A 201 20.50 11.58 7.14
CA PHE A 201 19.06 11.33 7.16
C PHE A 201 18.73 10.07 7.97
N GLN A 202 17.94 10.22 9.06
CA GLN A 202 17.63 9.14 10.01
C GLN A 202 16.16 8.69 9.97
N GLU A 203 15.31 9.37 9.20
CA GLU A 203 13.90 9.05 9.12
C GLU A 203 13.71 7.69 8.44
N PRO A 204 12.62 6.95 8.82
CA PRO A 204 12.29 5.68 8.21
C PRO A 204 12.09 5.79 6.69
N VAL A 205 12.50 4.74 5.99
CA VAL A 205 12.29 4.56 4.55
C VAL A 205 11.18 3.55 4.33
N ILE A 206 10.10 3.98 3.69
CA ILE A 206 8.93 3.17 3.35
C ILE A 206 9.02 2.76 1.89
N TYR A 207 8.83 1.48 1.61
CA TYR A 207 8.60 0.95 0.28
C TYR A 207 7.12 0.59 0.12
N ASN A 208 6.38 1.44 -0.60
CA ASN A 208 4.95 1.29 -0.91
C ASN A 208 4.84 0.50 -2.22
N LEU A 209 4.46 -0.76 -2.10
CA LEU A 209 4.64 -1.79 -3.11
C LEU A 209 3.32 -2.38 -3.56
N SER A 210 3.27 -2.82 -4.81
CA SER A 210 2.06 -3.43 -5.41
C SER A 210 1.74 -4.85 -4.89
N GLY A 211 2.61 -5.45 -4.09
CA GLY A 211 2.53 -6.86 -3.71
C GLY A 211 3.16 -7.81 -4.75
N TYR A 212 3.46 -7.34 -5.95
CA TYR A 212 4.01 -8.15 -7.05
C TYR A 212 5.51 -7.96 -7.18
N GLN A 213 6.26 -8.45 -6.17
CA GLN A 213 7.71 -8.34 -6.10
C GLN A 213 8.41 -9.70 -6.18
N ALA A 214 9.59 -9.73 -6.79
CA ALA A 214 10.48 -10.87 -6.75
C ALA A 214 11.26 -10.91 -5.42
N LYS A 215 11.45 -12.09 -4.81
CA LYS A 215 12.18 -12.23 -3.55
C LYS A 215 13.63 -11.73 -3.64
N GLU A 216 14.27 -11.95 -4.77
CA GLU A 216 15.63 -11.51 -5.03
C GLU A 216 15.74 -9.97 -4.98
N SER A 217 14.72 -9.28 -5.49
CA SER A 217 14.67 -7.83 -5.47
C SER A 217 14.34 -7.28 -4.08
N LEU A 218 13.54 -7.99 -3.28
CA LEU A 218 13.33 -7.66 -1.88
C LEU A 218 14.61 -7.82 -1.06
N ALA A 219 15.41 -8.85 -1.33
CA ALA A 219 16.71 -9.03 -0.70
C ALA A 219 17.70 -7.89 -1.04
N LEU A 220 17.60 -7.33 -2.25
CA LEU A 220 18.40 -6.17 -2.67
C LEU A 220 18.11 -4.93 -1.83
N ILE A 221 16.84 -4.65 -1.53
CA ILE A 221 16.41 -3.46 -0.79
C ILE A 221 16.31 -3.68 0.72
N GLU A 222 16.50 -4.89 1.23
CA GLU A 222 16.43 -5.21 2.68
C GLU A 222 17.26 -4.24 3.54
N PRO A 223 18.51 -3.87 3.19
CA PRO A 223 19.31 -2.95 3.99
C PRO A 223 18.77 -1.50 4.00
N CYS A 224 17.97 -1.15 3.00
CA CYS A 224 17.46 0.20 2.77
C CYS A 224 16.05 0.44 3.32
N ALA A 225 15.22 -0.61 3.35
CA ALA A 225 13.85 -0.53 3.81
C ALA A 225 13.77 -0.58 5.34
N ASP A 226 13.01 0.30 5.94
CA ASP A 226 12.59 0.20 7.33
C ASP A 226 11.16 -0.35 7.40
N ILE A 227 10.30 0.08 6.50
CA ILE A 227 8.89 -0.28 6.44
C ILE A 227 8.53 -0.77 5.04
N TYR A 228 7.78 -1.86 4.98
CA TYR A 228 7.11 -2.30 3.77
C TYR A 228 5.60 -2.05 3.86
N LEU A 229 5.05 -1.48 2.81
CA LEU A 229 3.62 -1.17 2.68
C LEU A 229 3.07 -1.83 1.42
N PRO A 230 2.99 -3.18 1.40
CA PRO A 230 2.52 -3.91 0.23
C PRO A 230 1.00 -3.92 0.13
N ASP A 231 0.49 -3.83 -1.10
CA ASP A 231 -0.88 -4.20 -1.40
C ASP A 231 -1.02 -5.72 -1.52
N PHE A 232 -2.13 -6.28 -1.05
CA PHE A 232 -2.61 -7.60 -1.42
C PHE A 232 -3.93 -7.44 -2.19
N LYS A 233 -3.83 -7.26 -3.52
CA LYS A 233 -4.95 -6.79 -4.36
C LYS A 233 -5.95 -7.89 -4.70
N TYR A 234 -5.48 -9.11 -4.92
CA TYR A 234 -6.30 -10.21 -5.42
C TYR A 234 -6.07 -11.50 -4.63
N GLY A 235 -7.16 -12.10 -4.19
CA GLY A 235 -7.21 -13.50 -3.76
C GLY A 235 -7.63 -14.44 -4.91
N ASP A 236 -8.08 -13.87 -6.03
CA ASP A 236 -8.56 -14.59 -7.20
C ASP A 236 -7.64 -14.40 -8.41
N SER A 237 -7.11 -15.52 -8.94
CA SER A 237 -6.19 -15.52 -10.08
C SER A 237 -6.84 -15.08 -11.39
N ALA A 238 -8.12 -15.40 -11.60
CA ALA A 238 -8.82 -15.00 -12.82
C ALA A 238 -9.05 -13.49 -12.84
N LEU A 239 -9.41 -12.92 -11.68
CA LEU A 239 -9.56 -11.47 -11.53
C LEU A 239 -8.21 -10.74 -11.65
N ALA A 240 -7.14 -11.33 -11.11
CA ALA A 240 -5.79 -10.81 -11.25
C ALA A 240 -5.31 -10.80 -12.71
N GLU A 241 -5.64 -11.83 -13.48
CA GLU A 241 -5.37 -11.88 -14.92
C GLU A 241 -6.18 -10.82 -15.66
N GLU A 242 -7.48 -10.74 -15.39
CA GLU A 242 -8.37 -9.78 -16.06
C GLU A 242 -7.95 -8.33 -15.84
N PHE A 243 -7.63 -7.96 -14.59
CA PHE A 243 -7.39 -6.56 -14.23
C PHE A 243 -5.93 -6.14 -14.27
N SER A 244 -4.98 -7.09 -14.17
CA SER A 244 -3.55 -6.78 -14.07
C SER A 244 -2.66 -7.69 -14.93
N ARG A 245 -3.24 -8.62 -15.70
CA ARG A 245 -2.50 -9.60 -16.51
C ARG A 245 -1.44 -10.34 -15.68
N ALA A 246 -1.83 -10.80 -14.51
CA ALA A 246 -0.96 -11.44 -13.53
C ALA A 246 -1.72 -12.55 -12.80
N ALA A 247 -2.05 -13.65 -13.50
CA ALA A 247 -2.78 -14.77 -12.93
C ALA A 247 -2.09 -15.37 -11.70
N ASP A 248 -0.77 -15.25 -11.62
CA ASP A 248 0.09 -15.70 -10.53
C ASP A 248 0.15 -14.74 -9.34
N TYR A 249 -0.52 -13.57 -9.42
CA TYR A 249 -0.45 -12.52 -8.40
C TYR A 249 -0.72 -13.03 -6.98
N PRO A 250 -1.78 -13.81 -6.69
CA PRO A 250 -2.07 -14.21 -5.31
C PRO A 250 -0.92 -14.97 -4.66
N GLN A 251 -0.29 -15.88 -5.41
CA GLN A 251 0.84 -16.66 -4.92
C GLN A 251 2.09 -15.81 -4.77
N VAL A 252 2.43 -15.03 -5.80
CA VAL A 252 3.60 -14.15 -5.79
C VAL A 252 3.51 -13.12 -4.67
N ALA A 253 2.32 -12.56 -4.45
CA ALA A 253 2.11 -11.56 -3.39
C ALA A 253 2.23 -12.16 -1.99
N LEU A 254 1.72 -13.37 -1.74
CA LEU A 254 1.92 -14.06 -0.46
C LEU A 254 3.41 -14.29 -0.20
N GLU A 255 4.14 -14.79 -1.20
CA GLU A 255 5.57 -15.05 -1.07
C GLU A 255 6.38 -13.78 -0.83
N ALA A 256 6.02 -12.69 -1.54
CA ALA A 256 6.67 -11.40 -1.34
C ALA A 256 6.40 -10.82 0.05
N ILE A 257 5.15 -10.86 0.52
CA ILE A 257 4.78 -10.37 1.87
C ILE A 257 5.43 -11.25 2.95
N SER A 258 5.49 -12.58 2.76
CA SER A 258 6.19 -13.48 3.69
C SER A 258 7.67 -13.11 3.82
N GLU A 259 8.32 -12.77 2.72
CA GLU A 259 9.71 -12.30 2.73
C GLU A 259 9.83 -10.94 3.43
N MET A 260 8.93 -9.99 3.17
CA MET A 260 8.90 -8.68 3.85
C MET A 260 8.71 -8.83 5.36
N VAL A 261 7.80 -9.71 5.79
CA VAL A 261 7.58 -10.01 7.23
C VAL A 261 8.80 -10.69 7.84
N ARG A 262 9.45 -11.61 7.13
CA ARG A 262 10.73 -12.21 7.57
C ARG A 262 11.80 -11.15 7.83
N GLN A 263 11.88 -10.14 6.95
CA GLN A 263 12.90 -9.08 7.03
C GLN A 263 12.62 -8.08 8.15
N LYS A 264 11.38 -7.66 8.33
CA LYS A 264 11.05 -6.49 9.15
C LYS A 264 10.06 -6.76 10.30
N GLY A 265 9.40 -7.91 10.32
CA GLY A 265 8.31 -8.19 11.25
C GLY A 265 7.03 -7.43 10.93
N PHE A 266 6.09 -7.44 11.85
CA PHE A 266 4.88 -6.64 11.76
C PHE A 266 5.15 -5.18 12.13
N LEU A 267 4.28 -4.27 11.65
CA LEU A 267 4.43 -2.84 11.87
C LEU A 267 4.47 -2.48 13.36
N GLU A 268 5.50 -1.72 13.76
CA GLU A 268 5.70 -1.23 15.12
C GLU A 268 6.18 0.25 15.12
N PRO A 269 5.75 1.07 16.11
CA PRO A 269 4.76 0.73 17.12
C PRO A 269 3.36 0.55 16.51
N TRP A 270 2.58 -0.33 17.09
CA TRP A 270 1.14 -0.45 16.84
C TRP A 270 0.39 0.03 18.08
N PRO A 271 -0.64 0.89 17.96
CA PRO A 271 -1.34 1.39 19.13
C PRO A 271 -2.01 0.25 19.89
N ASP A 272 -1.96 0.33 21.22
CA ASP A 272 -2.73 -0.58 22.06
C ASP A 272 -4.23 -0.37 21.75
N PRO A 273 -5.01 -1.42 21.50
CA PRO A 273 -6.46 -1.32 21.35
C PRO A 273 -7.17 -0.67 22.54
N ALA A 274 -6.56 -0.69 23.73
CA ALA A 274 -7.04 0.01 24.92
C ALA A 274 -6.70 1.51 24.93
N ASP A 275 -5.70 1.94 24.15
CA ASP A 275 -5.33 3.34 24.01
C ASP A 275 -6.20 3.97 22.89
N GLN A 276 -7.30 4.61 23.31
CA GLN A 276 -8.22 5.29 22.40
C GLN A 276 -7.80 6.73 22.10
N THR A 277 -6.57 7.12 22.47
CA THR A 277 -6.06 8.47 22.19
C THR A 277 -5.68 8.59 20.70
N GLU A 278 -6.42 9.46 20.02
CA GLU A 278 -6.02 9.93 18.69
C GLU A 278 -5.31 11.29 18.79
N PRO A 279 -4.37 11.58 17.93
CA PRO A 279 -3.78 10.79 16.81
C PRO A 279 -2.78 9.75 17.33
N PHE A 280 -2.39 8.78 16.47
CA PHE A 280 -1.30 7.84 16.77
C PHE A 280 -0.15 8.58 17.47
N PRO A 281 0.17 8.26 18.72
CA PRO A 281 1.11 9.05 19.52
C PRO A 281 2.51 9.07 18.91
N GLU A 282 2.86 8.01 18.18
CA GLU A 282 4.14 7.88 17.49
C GLU A 282 3.95 7.37 16.06
N THR A 283 4.79 7.84 15.14
CA THR A 283 4.85 7.29 13.78
C THR A 283 5.60 5.96 13.78
N ALA A 284 5.17 5.05 12.91
CA ALA A 284 5.80 3.75 12.76
C ALA A 284 7.26 3.88 12.29
N ARG A 285 8.11 3.00 12.81
CA ARG A 285 9.55 3.03 12.50
C ARG A 285 10.02 1.80 11.74
N ARG A 286 9.32 0.68 11.85
CA ARG A 286 9.72 -0.58 11.23
C ARG A 286 8.53 -1.50 11.04
N GLY A 287 8.61 -2.38 10.04
CA GLY A 287 7.68 -3.51 9.91
C GLY A 287 6.87 -3.50 8.62
N VAL A 288 5.82 -4.32 8.62
CA VAL A 288 4.93 -4.53 7.47
C VAL A 288 3.50 -4.17 7.84
N LEU A 289 2.86 -3.35 7.02
CA LEU A 289 1.41 -3.13 7.01
C LEU A 289 0.88 -3.54 5.64
N VAL A 290 -0.01 -4.52 5.59
CA VAL A 290 -0.61 -4.98 4.33
C VAL A 290 -1.85 -4.14 4.01
N ARG A 291 -1.92 -3.63 2.78
CA ARG A 291 -3.07 -2.89 2.25
C ARG A 291 -3.98 -3.79 1.42
N HIS A 292 -5.28 -3.61 1.54
CA HIS A 292 -6.27 -4.22 0.66
C HIS A 292 -7.31 -3.19 0.22
N LEU A 293 -7.35 -2.89 -1.09
CA LEU A 293 -8.38 -2.04 -1.68
C LEU A 293 -9.60 -2.88 -2.03
N VAL A 294 -10.75 -2.54 -1.44
CA VAL A 294 -12.02 -3.19 -1.77
C VAL A 294 -12.51 -2.66 -3.11
N LEU A 295 -12.77 -3.58 -4.04
CA LEU A 295 -13.27 -3.25 -5.39
C LEU A 295 -14.78 -3.45 -5.46
N PRO A 296 -15.54 -2.48 -6.04
CA PRO A 296 -16.99 -2.60 -6.17
C PRO A 296 -17.38 -3.83 -7.01
N GLY A 297 -18.39 -4.57 -6.54
CA GLY A 297 -18.86 -5.80 -7.18
C GLY A 297 -17.98 -7.03 -7.03
N HIS A 298 -16.77 -6.89 -6.41
CA HIS A 298 -15.79 -7.98 -6.29
C HIS A 298 -15.52 -8.39 -4.84
N ILE A 299 -16.56 -8.36 -4.00
CA ILE A 299 -16.47 -8.72 -2.57
C ILE A 299 -15.92 -10.14 -2.34
N PRO A 300 -16.28 -11.17 -3.14
CA PRO A 300 -15.69 -12.51 -3.01
C PRO A 300 -14.16 -12.52 -3.16
N ASN A 301 -13.60 -11.64 -4.01
CA ASN A 301 -12.14 -11.47 -4.12
C ASN A 301 -11.53 -10.97 -2.81
N SER A 302 -12.13 -9.95 -2.19
CA SER A 302 -11.68 -9.42 -0.91
C SER A 302 -11.75 -10.47 0.19
N MET A 303 -12.85 -11.22 0.29
CA MET A 303 -13.00 -12.30 1.27
C MET A 303 -11.93 -13.38 1.08
N LYS A 304 -11.66 -13.79 -0.18
CA LYS A 304 -10.61 -14.76 -0.49
C LYS A 304 -9.22 -14.22 -0.14
N ALA A 305 -8.94 -12.96 -0.47
CA ALA A 305 -7.69 -12.29 -0.12
C ALA A 305 -7.45 -12.28 1.40
N LEU A 306 -8.46 -11.88 2.18
CA LEU A 306 -8.39 -11.85 3.64
C LEU A 306 -8.21 -13.24 4.24
N THR A 307 -8.91 -14.25 3.69
CA THR A 307 -8.74 -15.65 4.12
C THR A 307 -7.31 -16.14 3.90
N MET A 308 -6.71 -15.83 2.75
CA MET A 308 -5.33 -16.20 2.44
C MET A 308 -4.34 -15.50 3.38
N LEU A 309 -4.48 -14.19 3.60
CA LEU A 309 -3.64 -13.43 4.53
C LEU A 309 -3.78 -13.96 5.96
N ARG A 310 -5.02 -14.28 6.39
CA ARG A 310 -5.27 -14.82 7.73
C ARG A 310 -4.65 -16.21 7.93
N ALA A 311 -4.72 -17.05 6.91
CA ALA A 311 -4.16 -18.40 6.95
C ALA A 311 -2.62 -18.37 7.01
N GLU A 312 -1.98 -17.47 6.27
CA GLU A 312 -0.53 -17.37 6.18
C GLU A 312 0.09 -16.66 7.39
N PHE A 313 -0.45 -15.49 7.79
CA PHE A 313 0.20 -14.61 8.76
C PHE A 313 -0.47 -14.58 10.13
N GLY A 314 -1.62 -15.22 10.29
CA GLY A 314 -2.35 -15.19 11.55
C GLY A 314 -3.17 -13.92 11.76
N ARG A 315 -3.71 -13.77 12.98
CA ARG A 315 -4.66 -12.70 13.32
C ARG A 315 -4.02 -11.36 13.68
N ASP A 316 -2.72 -11.36 13.93
CA ASP A 316 -1.98 -10.18 14.38
C ASP A 316 -1.29 -9.44 13.22
N LEU A 317 -1.50 -9.89 11.95
CA LEU A 317 -1.05 -9.17 10.77
C LEU A 317 -1.66 -7.77 10.75
N PRO A 318 -0.84 -6.70 10.71
CA PRO A 318 -1.35 -5.35 10.49
C PRO A 318 -1.97 -5.23 9.10
N LEU A 319 -3.24 -4.81 9.06
CA LEU A 319 -4.04 -4.73 7.84
C LEU A 319 -4.64 -3.33 7.70
N SER A 320 -4.56 -2.76 6.50
CA SER A 320 -5.28 -1.54 6.10
C SER A 320 -6.32 -1.87 5.04
N LEU A 321 -7.60 -1.77 5.43
CA LEU A 321 -8.73 -1.92 4.50
C LEU A 321 -9.09 -0.56 3.92
N MET A 322 -8.92 -0.43 2.60
CA MET A 322 -9.15 0.82 1.89
C MET A 322 -10.49 0.81 1.18
N SER A 323 -11.31 1.84 1.44
CA SER A 323 -12.61 2.09 0.80
C SER A 323 -12.52 3.10 -0.35
N GLN A 324 -11.35 3.66 -0.57
CA GLN A 324 -11.11 4.83 -1.43
C GLN A 324 -11.22 4.57 -2.94
N TYR A 325 -11.82 3.45 -3.36
CA TYR A 325 -11.96 3.17 -4.78
C TYR A 325 -12.81 4.26 -5.47
N CYS A 326 -12.23 4.87 -6.50
CA CYS A 326 -12.87 5.79 -7.41
C CYS A 326 -12.51 5.38 -8.84
N PRO A 327 -13.48 5.31 -9.77
CA PRO A 327 -13.18 5.03 -11.18
C PRO A 327 -12.16 6.04 -11.73
N PRO A 328 -10.96 5.62 -12.13
CA PRO A 328 -9.89 6.56 -12.53
C PRO A 328 -10.19 7.22 -13.88
N LYS A 329 -10.98 6.57 -14.73
CA LYS A 329 -11.34 7.06 -16.06
C LYS A 329 -12.70 6.52 -16.49
N LEU A 330 -13.31 7.18 -17.46
CA LEU A 330 -14.54 6.71 -18.10
C LEU A 330 -14.31 5.41 -18.89
N GLY A 331 -15.35 4.60 -19.01
CA GLY A 331 -15.31 3.38 -19.83
C GLY A 331 -14.65 2.17 -19.19
N LEU A 332 -14.48 2.15 -17.87
CA LEU A 332 -14.16 0.90 -17.17
C LEU A 332 -15.35 -0.07 -17.24
N PRO A 333 -15.08 -1.38 -17.43
CA PRO A 333 -16.15 -2.36 -17.59
C PRO A 333 -16.85 -2.66 -16.26
N GLY A 334 -18.16 -2.94 -16.36
CA GLY A 334 -18.97 -3.47 -15.27
C GLY A 334 -18.94 -2.65 -13.99
N GLU A 335 -18.78 -3.31 -12.89
CA GLU A 335 -18.83 -2.73 -11.54
C GLU A 335 -17.70 -1.72 -11.25
N LEU A 336 -16.57 -1.83 -11.96
CA LEU A 336 -15.47 -0.86 -11.83
C LEU A 336 -15.81 0.54 -12.37
N SER A 337 -16.94 0.71 -13.04
CA SER A 337 -17.41 2.02 -13.54
C SER A 337 -18.04 2.89 -12.46
N ARG A 338 -18.29 2.37 -11.27
CA ARG A 338 -18.92 3.06 -10.15
C ARG A 338 -18.03 3.07 -8.89
N PRO A 339 -18.26 3.99 -7.96
CA PRO A 339 -17.63 3.94 -6.64
C PRO A 339 -18.08 2.72 -5.82
N LEU A 340 -17.34 2.42 -4.77
CA LEU A 340 -17.66 1.38 -3.78
C LEU A 340 -18.90 1.82 -2.98
N LYS A 341 -19.81 0.88 -2.72
CA LYS A 341 -20.96 1.12 -1.85
C LYS A 341 -20.60 0.82 -0.39
N ASN A 342 -21.29 1.51 0.54
CA ASN A 342 -21.09 1.31 1.98
C ASN A 342 -21.30 -0.14 2.40
N GLU A 343 -22.36 -0.79 1.89
CA GLU A 343 -22.69 -2.18 2.23
C GLU A 343 -21.58 -3.15 1.77
N GLU A 344 -20.96 -2.88 0.63
CA GLU A 344 -19.87 -3.69 0.10
C GLU A 344 -18.63 -3.61 1.00
N PHE A 345 -18.28 -2.40 1.44
CA PHE A 345 -17.15 -2.20 2.33
C PHE A 345 -17.39 -2.81 3.71
N LEU A 346 -18.58 -2.57 4.29
CA LEU A 346 -18.95 -3.11 5.59
C LEU A 346 -18.94 -4.63 5.61
N ALA A 347 -19.42 -5.29 4.55
CA ALA A 347 -19.38 -6.74 4.42
C ALA A 347 -17.95 -7.29 4.47
N VAL A 348 -16.98 -6.58 3.86
CA VAL A 348 -15.55 -6.97 3.90
C VAL A 348 -14.95 -6.70 5.27
N LEU A 349 -15.28 -5.58 5.91
CA LEU A 349 -14.80 -5.24 7.24
C LEU A 349 -15.33 -6.23 8.30
N GLU A 350 -16.63 -6.55 8.26
CA GLU A 350 -17.23 -7.57 9.13
C GLU A 350 -16.55 -8.92 8.93
N TYR A 351 -16.31 -9.32 7.69
CA TYR A 351 -15.61 -10.56 7.39
C TYR A 351 -14.18 -10.60 7.94
N ALA A 352 -13.44 -9.50 7.85
CA ALA A 352 -12.10 -9.39 8.45
C ALA A 352 -12.15 -9.59 9.98
N MET A 353 -13.16 -9.00 10.63
CA MET A 353 -13.37 -9.15 12.07
C MET A 353 -13.77 -10.58 12.46
N ASP A 354 -14.63 -11.23 11.67
CA ASP A 354 -15.05 -12.62 11.89
C ASP A 354 -13.87 -13.59 11.70
N LEU A 355 -12.92 -13.30 10.79
CA LEU A 355 -11.65 -14.01 10.68
C LEU A 355 -10.73 -13.77 11.89
N GLY A 356 -11.07 -12.82 12.77
CA GLY A 356 -10.36 -12.50 14.00
C GLY A 356 -9.11 -11.67 13.83
N PHE A 357 -8.99 -10.87 12.76
CA PHE A 357 -7.91 -9.89 12.67
C PHE A 357 -8.01 -8.89 13.83
N ARG A 358 -6.87 -8.55 14.44
CA ARG A 358 -6.81 -7.68 15.63
C ARG A 358 -6.26 -6.29 15.33
N ARG A 359 -5.43 -6.17 14.29
CA ARG A 359 -4.72 -4.95 13.91
C ARG A 359 -5.26 -4.47 12.57
N ILE A 360 -6.43 -3.82 12.59
CA ILE A 360 -7.09 -3.31 11.37
C ILE A 360 -7.15 -1.79 11.42
N LEU A 361 -6.56 -1.15 10.43
CA LEU A 361 -6.88 0.22 10.03
C LEU A 361 -7.92 0.16 8.92
N TYR A 362 -8.87 1.07 8.93
CA TYR A 362 -9.86 1.18 7.86
C TYR A 362 -10.24 2.63 7.60
N GLN A 363 -10.61 2.92 6.37
CA GLN A 363 -11.14 4.22 6.00
C GLN A 363 -12.66 4.15 6.06
N PRO A 364 -13.32 4.99 6.87
CA PRO A 364 -14.78 5.12 6.81
C PRO A 364 -15.16 5.67 5.43
N LEU A 365 -16.26 5.15 4.86
CA LEU A 365 -16.86 5.75 3.67
C LEU A 365 -17.61 7.01 4.08
N ASP A 366 -17.43 8.07 3.30
CA ASP A 366 -18.24 9.28 3.45
C ASP A 366 -19.69 8.93 3.09
N PRO A 367 -20.68 9.19 3.97
CA PRO A 367 -22.09 8.87 3.71
C PRO A 367 -22.68 9.63 2.50
N GLU A 368 -22.11 10.77 2.15
CA GLU A 368 -22.49 11.57 0.99
C GLU A 368 -21.24 12.02 0.21
N PRO A 369 -20.60 11.12 -0.56
CA PRO A 369 -19.47 11.54 -1.37
C PRO A 369 -19.95 12.54 -2.42
N SER A 370 -19.42 13.75 -2.39
CA SER A 370 -19.62 14.77 -3.42
C SER A 370 -18.84 14.42 -4.70
N TRP A 371 -19.06 13.20 -5.22
CA TRP A 371 -18.34 12.63 -6.35
C TRP A 371 -18.46 13.45 -7.64
N GLU A 372 -19.45 14.35 -7.73
CA GLU A 372 -19.69 15.15 -8.92
C GLU A 372 -18.65 16.26 -9.09
N HIS A 373 -18.06 16.78 -8.02
CA HIS A 373 -17.19 17.95 -8.08
C HIS A 373 -15.77 17.73 -7.58
N GLU A 374 -15.53 16.85 -6.59
CA GLU A 374 -14.21 16.55 -6.06
C GLU A 374 -14.01 15.04 -5.92
N LYS A 375 -13.00 14.49 -6.60
CA LYS A 375 -12.56 13.10 -6.47
C LYS A 375 -11.33 13.08 -5.55
N PRO A 376 -11.49 13.07 -4.22
CA PRO A 376 -10.41 13.32 -3.28
C PRO A 376 -9.27 12.29 -3.38
N PHE A 377 -9.56 11.09 -3.86
CA PHE A 377 -8.60 9.99 -4.00
C PHE A 377 -8.08 9.81 -5.44
N LEU A 378 -8.44 10.69 -6.36
CA LEU A 378 -7.96 10.62 -7.73
C LEU A 378 -7.00 11.80 -7.99
N PRO A 379 -5.69 11.56 -8.00
CA PRO A 379 -4.73 12.61 -8.28
C PRO A 379 -4.78 13.04 -9.74
N ASP A 380 -4.46 14.30 -10.00
CA ASP A 380 -4.24 14.84 -11.34
C ASP A 380 -2.79 15.29 -11.47
N PHE A 381 -1.94 14.38 -11.94
CA PHE A 381 -0.49 14.64 -12.09
C PHE A 381 -0.14 15.62 -13.21
N THR A 382 -1.14 16.19 -13.92
CA THR A 382 -0.92 17.31 -14.85
C THR A 382 -0.87 18.66 -14.13
N ARG A 383 -1.31 18.70 -12.85
CA ARG A 383 -1.34 19.91 -12.02
C ARG A 383 -0.10 20.00 -11.14
N GLU A 384 0.25 21.22 -10.79
CA GLU A 384 1.33 21.50 -9.83
C GLU A 384 1.06 20.85 -8.45
N ARG A 385 -0.22 20.75 -8.06
CA ARG A 385 -0.69 20.04 -6.86
C ARG A 385 -1.66 18.94 -7.24
N PRO A 386 -1.17 17.73 -7.47
CA PRO A 386 -1.97 16.61 -7.93
C PRO A 386 -3.07 16.16 -6.97
N PHE A 387 -2.88 16.34 -5.67
CA PHE A 387 -3.82 15.92 -4.63
C PHE A 387 -4.57 17.11 -4.05
N PRO A 388 -5.83 17.38 -4.45
CA PRO A 388 -6.59 18.55 -3.99
C PRO A 388 -6.86 18.57 -2.49
N GLY A 389 -6.95 17.39 -1.84
CA GLY A 389 -7.15 17.24 -0.41
C GLY A 389 -5.87 17.22 0.45
N ASN A 390 -4.68 17.34 -0.17
CA ASN A 390 -3.38 17.22 0.51
C ASN A 390 -2.99 18.52 1.26
N VAL A 391 -3.91 19.11 2.01
CA VAL A 391 -3.69 20.32 2.80
C VAL A 391 -3.84 19.98 4.27
N ARG A 392 -2.87 20.40 5.11
CA ARG A 392 -3.07 20.39 6.58
C ARG A 392 -4.46 20.94 6.91
N SER A 393 -5.27 20.18 7.63
CA SER A 393 -6.55 20.69 8.10
C SER A 393 -6.30 22.01 8.85
N ARG A 394 -7.21 22.99 8.73
CA ARG A 394 -7.09 24.29 9.43
C ARG A 394 -6.95 24.16 10.96
N ALA A 395 -7.28 23.00 11.52
CA ALA A 395 -7.13 22.68 12.93
C ALA A 395 -5.69 22.27 13.33
N GLN A 396 -4.77 22.11 12.37
CA GLN A 396 -3.36 21.75 12.61
C GLN A 396 -2.39 22.92 12.33
N ARG A 397 -2.91 24.13 12.10
CA ARG A 397 -2.09 25.36 11.97
C ARG A 397 -1.93 26.05 13.33
#